data_aa62d16c33e04566a0dc5c9878442f8d
#
_entry.id   aa62d16c33e04566a0dc5c9878442f8d
#
_cell.length_a   1.000
_cell.length_b   1.000
_cell.length_c   1.000
_cell.angle_alpha   90.00
_cell.angle_beta   90.00
_cell.angle_gamma   90.00
#
_symmetry.space_group_name_H-M   'P 1'
#
loop_
_entity.id
_entity.type
_entity.pdbx_description
1 polymer ?
#
loop_
_entity_poly.entity_id
_entity_poly.type
_entity_poly.pdbx_seq_one_letter_code
_entity_poly.pdbx_strand_id
1 'polypeptide(L)'
;MGGVMIIASITITALIVTMKVQQGIGYETGLLLLVLLGFGLLGFLDDFIKVVMKRNLGLTSKQKLLGQIIISIIFYLVLRNQEFSTAISIPGTNISFDLGWFYAMFIIFMLVGSSNAVNLTDGLDGLLAGTAAIAFGAFAILSWYSSSNLVITLFCLAAVGALLGFLVFNAHPAKVFMGDTGSLALGGVIASVAILLKMEILLVIIGGIFVIETLSVIIQVISFKTTGKRVFLMSPLHHHYELKGWSEWKVVTTFWAVGFLFAILGIYIEVISS
;
A
#
# COMPACT_ATOMS: atom_id res chain seq x y z
N MET A 1 -1.16 18.44 -0.55
CA MET A 1 -0.74 17.42 -1.55
C MET A 1 0.69 16.97 -1.27
N GLY A 2 0.97 16.54 -0.03
CA GLY A 2 2.30 16.05 0.39
C GLY A 2 2.73 14.76 -0.31
N GLY A 3 1.76 13.98 -0.80
CA GLY A 3 2.03 12.77 -1.58
C GLY A 3 2.92 13.01 -2.81
N VAL A 4 2.88 14.19 -3.43
CA VAL A 4 3.77 14.54 -4.55
C VAL A 4 5.24 14.48 -4.13
N MET A 5 5.58 14.95 -2.92
CA MET A 5 6.96 14.90 -2.41
C MET A 5 7.41 13.46 -2.18
N ILE A 6 6.54 12.61 -1.64
CA ILE A 6 6.82 11.19 -1.44
C ILE A 6 7.09 10.50 -2.79
N ILE A 7 6.18 10.67 -3.76
CA ILE A 7 6.30 10.07 -5.09
C ILE A 7 7.57 10.54 -5.80
N ALA A 8 7.85 11.85 -5.77
CA ALA A 8 9.05 12.42 -6.39
C ALA A 8 10.33 11.84 -5.74
N SER A 9 10.39 11.78 -4.40
CA SER A 9 11.54 11.25 -3.67
C SER A 9 11.78 9.78 -4.00
N ILE A 10 10.72 8.94 -3.97
CA ILE A 10 10.84 7.51 -4.33
C ILE A 10 11.28 7.38 -5.78
N THR A 11 10.65 8.10 -6.72
CA THR A 11 10.95 8.02 -8.16
C THR A 11 12.41 8.38 -8.45
N ILE A 12 12.88 9.53 -7.94
CA ILE A 12 14.26 9.99 -8.17
C ILE A 12 15.26 8.99 -7.58
N THR A 13 15.02 8.54 -6.34
CA THR A 13 15.91 7.58 -5.67
C THR A 13 15.93 6.25 -6.42
N ALA A 14 14.77 5.71 -6.79
CA ALA A 14 14.67 4.46 -7.54
C ALA A 14 15.39 4.54 -8.88
N LEU A 15 15.23 5.62 -9.64
CA LEU A 15 15.93 5.81 -10.91
C LEU A 15 17.44 5.88 -10.74
N ILE A 16 17.95 6.67 -9.78
CA ILE A 16 19.40 6.78 -9.52
C ILE A 16 19.98 5.43 -9.13
N VAL A 17 19.32 4.72 -8.23
CA VAL A 17 19.77 3.42 -7.72
C VAL A 17 19.78 2.38 -8.84
N THR A 18 18.69 2.28 -9.61
CA THR A 18 18.57 1.29 -10.68
C THR A 18 19.62 1.52 -11.77
N MET A 19 19.86 2.78 -12.16
CA MET A 19 20.90 3.11 -13.12
C MET A 19 22.31 2.70 -12.65
N LYS A 20 22.58 2.80 -11.34
CA LYS A 20 23.86 2.39 -10.78
C LYS A 20 24.01 0.88 -10.61
N VAL A 21 22.93 0.18 -10.27
CA VAL A 21 22.96 -1.25 -9.92
C VAL A 21 22.74 -2.14 -11.14
N GLN A 22 21.77 -1.81 -12.00
CA GLN A 22 21.39 -2.63 -13.16
C GLN A 22 21.90 -2.09 -14.50
N GLN A 23 22.52 -0.91 -14.53
CA GLN A 23 22.92 -0.20 -15.74
C GLN A 23 21.74 0.09 -16.72
N GLY A 24 20.49 0.04 -16.23
CA GLY A 24 19.28 0.30 -17.00
C GLY A 24 18.02 0.07 -16.16
N ILE A 25 16.85 0.47 -16.70
CA ILE A 25 15.56 0.26 -16.03
C ILE A 25 15.07 -1.14 -16.38
N GLY A 26 15.17 -2.07 -15.41
CA GLY A 26 14.57 -3.40 -15.51
C GLY A 26 13.04 -3.37 -15.44
N TYR A 27 12.40 -4.48 -15.83
CA TYR A 27 10.94 -4.58 -15.82
C TYR A 27 10.33 -4.38 -14.42
N GLU A 28 11.00 -4.83 -13.35
CA GLU A 28 10.55 -4.68 -11.97
C GLU A 28 10.46 -3.21 -11.57
N THR A 29 11.53 -2.43 -11.81
CA THR A 29 11.51 -0.98 -11.57
C THR A 29 10.46 -0.29 -12.43
N GLY A 30 10.34 -0.69 -13.71
CA GLY A 30 9.32 -0.16 -14.61
C GLY A 30 7.90 -0.38 -14.09
N LEU A 31 7.60 -1.56 -13.57
CA LEU A 31 6.30 -1.90 -12.98
C LEU A 31 6.03 -1.15 -11.67
N LEU A 32 7.02 -1.05 -10.78
CA LEU A 32 6.90 -0.28 -9.55
C LEU A 32 6.65 1.20 -9.82
N LEU A 33 7.36 1.78 -10.79
CA LEU A 33 7.17 3.17 -11.22
C LEU A 33 5.84 3.38 -11.95
N LEU A 34 5.39 2.41 -12.78
CA LEU A 34 4.08 2.46 -13.43
C LEU A 34 2.96 2.61 -12.40
N VAL A 35 2.99 1.79 -11.33
CA VAL A 35 1.96 1.83 -10.30
C VAL A 35 2.11 3.06 -9.42
N LEU A 36 3.33 3.42 -8.99
CA LEU A 36 3.60 4.61 -8.18
C LEU A 36 3.09 5.87 -8.87
N LEU A 37 3.47 6.07 -10.13
CA LEU A 37 3.11 7.26 -10.91
C LEU A 37 1.66 7.20 -11.39
N GLY A 38 1.18 6.04 -11.82
CA GLY A 38 -0.18 5.87 -12.34
C GLY A 38 -1.24 6.06 -11.25
N PHE A 39 -1.11 5.37 -10.11
CA PHE A 39 -2.05 5.55 -9.00
C PHE A 39 -1.86 6.91 -8.33
N GLY A 40 -0.62 7.39 -8.26
CA GLY A 40 -0.32 8.74 -7.80
C GLY A 40 -0.97 9.83 -8.66
N LEU A 41 -0.97 9.67 -9.97
CA LEU A 41 -1.65 10.59 -10.90
C LEU A 41 -3.17 10.57 -10.70
N LEU A 42 -3.78 9.40 -10.49
CA LEU A 42 -5.20 9.30 -10.17
C LEU A 42 -5.54 10.05 -8.89
N GLY A 43 -4.73 9.84 -7.83
CA GLY A 43 -4.89 10.57 -6.58
C GLY A 43 -4.63 12.06 -6.74
N PHE A 44 -3.62 12.45 -7.52
CA PHE A 44 -3.32 13.84 -7.80
C PHE A 44 -4.48 14.55 -8.52
N LEU A 45 -5.08 13.92 -9.51
CA LEU A 45 -6.25 14.46 -10.20
C LEU A 45 -7.43 14.64 -9.26
N ASP A 46 -7.65 13.69 -8.35
CA ASP A 46 -8.68 13.79 -7.32
C ASP A 46 -8.45 14.97 -6.37
N ASP A 47 -7.25 15.05 -5.80
CA ASP A 47 -6.85 16.13 -4.90
C ASP A 47 -6.86 17.49 -5.60
N PHE A 48 -6.41 17.55 -6.86
CA PHE A 48 -6.38 18.78 -7.67
C PHE A 48 -7.79 19.32 -7.90
N ILE A 49 -8.74 18.46 -8.26
CA ILE A 49 -10.14 18.86 -8.45
C ILE A 49 -10.74 19.39 -7.15
N LYS A 50 -10.45 18.75 -6.01
CA LYS A 50 -10.95 19.18 -4.70
C LYS A 50 -10.36 20.52 -4.26
N VAL A 51 -9.03 20.67 -4.38
CA VAL A 51 -8.31 21.82 -3.79
C VAL A 51 -8.27 23.01 -4.75
N VAL A 52 -7.91 22.81 -6.02
CA VAL A 52 -7.71 23.90 -6.99
C VAL A 52 -9.02 24.32 -7.63
N MET A 53 -9.84 23.35 -8.03
CA MET A 53 -11.16 23.66 -8.62
C MET A 53 -12.22 23.94 -7.56
N LYS A 54 -11.88 23.84 -6.24
CA LYS A 54 -12.79 24.10 -5.11
C LYS A 54 -14.10 23.33 -5.20
N ARG A 55 -14.06 22.10 -5.70
CA ARG A 55 -15.23 21.22 -5.77
C ARG A 55 -15.24 20.29 -4.55
N ASN A 56 -16.40 20.11 -3.93
CA ASN A 56 -16.56 19.21 -2.78
C ASN A 56 -16.31 17.73 -3.15
N LEU A 57 -16.50 17.37 -4.42
CA LEU A 57 -16.26 16.01 -4.94
C LEU A 57 -15.13 16.08 -5.98
N GLY A 58 -14.10 15.25 -5.78
CA GLY A 58 -13.05 15.00 -6.74
C GLY A 58 -13.52 14.09 -7.89
N LEU A 59 -12.69 13.11 -8.26
CA LEU A 59 -13.11 12.07 -9.19
C LEU A 59 -14.22 11.21 -8.59
N THR A 60 -15.16 10.76 -9.40
CA THR A 60 -16.14 9.79 -8.94
C THR A 60 -15.48 8.45 -8.60
N SER A 61 -16.04 7.68 -7.67
CA SER A 61 -15.52 6.35 -7.30
C SER A 61 -15.39 5.43 -8.52
N LYS A 62 -16.29 5.54 -9.50
CA LYS A 62 -16.22 4.77 -10.76
C LYS A 62 -15.02 5.16 -11.61
N GLN A 63 -14.71 6.45 -11.71
CA GLN A 63 -13.55 6.94 -12.48
C GLN A 63 -12.24 6.51 -11.82
N LYS A 64 -12.13 6.62 -10.50
CA LYS A 64 -10.96 6.11 -9.75
C LYS A 64 -10.77 4.62 -9.98
N LEU A 65 -11.84 3.83 -9.78
CA LEU A 65 -11.81 2.39 -9.96
C LEU A 65 -11.41 2.00 -11.39
N LEU A 66 -11.98 2.65 -12.40
CA LEU A 66 -11.65 2.38 -13.81
C LEU A 66 -10.17 2.65 -14.09
N GLY A 67 -9.63 3.78 -13.62
CA GLY A 67 -8.22 4.11 -13.78
C GLY A 67 -7.31 3.10 -13.09
N GLN A 68 -7.64 2.70 -11.86
CA GLN A 68 -6.89 1.66 -11.13
C GLN A 68 -6.91 0.31 -11.87
N ILE A 69 -8.06 -0.11 -12.42
CA ILE A 69 -8.18 -1.35 -13.19
C ILE A 69 -7.33 -1.28 -14.46
N ILE A 70 -7.34 -0.16 -15.19
CA ILE A 70 -6.54 -0.01 -16.42
C ILE A 70 -5.05 -0.15 -16.10
N ILE A 71 -4.55 0.52 -15.06
CA ILE A 71 -3.14 0.42 -14.65
C ILE A 71 -2.80 -1.01 -14.22
N SER A 72 -3.71 -1.68 -13.49
CA SER A 72 -3.53 -3.07 -13.06
C SER A 72 -3.49 -4.05 -14.24
N ILE A 73 -4.28 -3.81 -15.29
CA ILE A 73 -4.23 -4.61 -16.52
C ILE A 73 -2.90 -4.43 -17.23
N ILE A 74 -2.41 -3.18 -17.35
CA ILE A 74 -1.10 -2.90 -17.95
C ILE A 74 0.00 -3.61 -17.16
N PHE A 75 -0.04 -3.53 -15.83
CA PHE A 75 0.88 -4.24 -14.93
C PHE A 75 0.89 -5.74 -15.21
N TYR A 76 -0.29 -6.38 -15.27
CA TYR A 76 -0.41 -7.81 -15.56
C TYR A 76 0.12 -8.16 -16.95
N LEU A 77 -0.17 -7.36 -17.98
CA LEU A 77 0.30 -7.64 -19.34
C LEU A 77 1.83 -7.60 -19.45
N VAL A 78 2.48 -6.67 -18.73
CA VAL A 78 3.94 -6.62 -18.66
C VAL A 78 4.49 -7.84 -17.94
N LEU A 79 3.92 -8.25 -16.79
CA LEU A 79 4.32 -9.46 -16.08
C LEU A 79 4.18 -10.73 -16.94
N ARG A 80 3.07 -10.85 -17.67
CA ARG A 80 2.84 -11.98 -18.57
C ARG A 80 3.91 -12.08 -19.65
N ASN A 81 4.37 -10.95 -20.21
CA ASN A 81 5.44 -10.94 -21.21
C ASN A 81 6.81 -11.37 -20.64
N GLN A 82 6.98 -11.36 -19.31
CA GLN A 82 8.19 -11.84 -18.63
C GLN A 82 8.07 -13.30 -18.16
N GLU A 83 7.06 -14.03 -18.63
CA GLU A 83 6.78 -15.43 -18.22
C GLU A 83 6.68 -15.60 -16.69
N PHE A 84 6.17 -14.56 -16.03
CA PHE A 84 6.07 -14.52 -14.56
C PHE A 84 5.13 -15.63 -14.05
N SER A 85 5.55 -16.36 -13.02
CA SER A 85 4.78 -17.48 -12.45
C SER A 85 3.41 -17.03 -11.97
N THR A 86 2.37 -17.83 -12.27
CA THR A 86 0.99 -17.61 -11.81
C THR A 86 0.65 -18.39 -10.54
N ALA A 87 1.63 -19.10 -9.97
CA ALA A 87 1.46 -19.82 -8.71
C ALA A 87 1.48 -18.84 -7.52
N ILE A 88 0.61 -19.08 -6.54
CA ILE A 88 0.58 -18.39 -5.24
C ILE A 88 1.00 -19.39 -4.18
N SER A 89 1.94 -19.00 -3.33
CA SER A 89 2.45 -19.82 -2.22
C SER A 89 1.77 -19.43 -0.91
N ILE A 90 1.44 -20.42 -0.08
CA ILE A 90 0.97 -20.17 1.29
C ILE A 90 2.19 -20.00 2.20
N PRO A 91 2.39 -18.81 2.81
CA PRO A 91 3.54 -18.55 3.69
C PRO A 91 3.62 -19.57 4.83
N GLY A 92 4.82 -20.01 5.15
CA GLY A 92 5.04 -21.01 6.21
C GLY A 92 4.78 -22.46 5.78
N THR A 93 4.48 -22.72 4.51
CA THR A 93 4.20 -24.08 3.99
C THR A 93 4.82 -24.28 2.61
N ASN A 94 4.96 -25.56 2.19
CA ASN A 94 5.37 -25.91 0.83
C ASN A 94 4.18 -26.03 -0.13
N ILE A 95 3.03 -25.42 0.21
CA ILE A 95 1.81 -25.51 -0.60
C ILE A 95 1.74 -24.30 -1.52
N SER A 96 1.63 -24.56 -2.83
CA SER A 96 1.41 -23.55 -3.84
C SER A 96 0.25 -23.95 -4.76
N PHE A 97 -0.49 -22.95 -5.24
CA PHE A 97 -1.61 -23.13 -6.16
C PHE A 97 -1.34 -22.30 -7.42
N ASP A 98 -1.37 -22.95 -8.58
CA ASP A 98 -1.30 -22.23 -9.84
C ASP A 98 -2.69 -21.72 -10.22
N LEU A 99 -2.86 -20.41 -10.27
CA LEU A 99 -4.11 -19.75 -10.66
C LEU A 99 -4.28 -19.64 -12.18
N GLY A 100 -3.21 -19.87 -12.96
CA GLY A 100 -3.27 -19.71 -14.40
C GLY A 100 -3.83 -18.32 -14.80
N TRP A 101 -4.85 -18.30 -15.67
CA TRP A 101 -5.47 -17.05 -16.13
C TRP A 101 -6.21 -16.27 -15.01
N PHE A 102 -6.67 -16.93 -13.94
CA PHE A 102 -7.26 -16.24 -12.78
C PHE A 102 -6.30 -15.33 -12.05
N TYR A 103 -4.98 -15.53 -12.24
CA TYR A 103 -3.97 -14.67 -11.65
C TYR A 103 -4.09 -13.21 -12.10
N ALA A 104 -4.60 -12.95 -13.32
CA ALA A 104 -4.91 -11.60 -13.78
C ALA A 104 -5.95 -10.90 -12.88
N MET A 105 -7.05 -11.62 -12.58
CA MET A 105 -8.10 -11.09 -11.70
C MET A 105 -7.59 -10.87 -10.28
N PHE A 106 -6.74 -11.78 -9.80
CA PHE A 106 -6.12 -11.68 -8.49
C PHE A 106 -5.18 -10.47 -8.38
N ILE A 107 -4.34 -10.20 -9.39
CA ILE A 107 -3.50 -8.99 -9.45
C ILE A 107 -4.35 -7.71 -9.42
N ILE A 108 -5.40 -7.65 -10.24
CA ILE A 108 -6.30 -6.49 -10.26
C ILE A 108 -6.92 -6.28 -8.87
N PHE A 109 -7.41 -7.36 -8.25
CA PHE A 109 -7.97 -7.30 -6.90
C PHE A 109 -6.94 -6.81 -5.86
N MET A 110 -5.71 -7.33 -5.91
CA MET A 110 -4.65 -6.92 -5.00
C MET A 110 -4.28 -5.45 -5.15
N LEU A 111 -4.01 -4.99 -6.37
CA LEU A 111 -3.59 -3.61 -6.63
C LEU A 111 -4.69 -2.62 -6.26
N VAL A 112 -5.91 -2.86 -6.71
CA VAL A 112 -7.06 -2.01 -6.42
C VAL A 112 -7.43 -2.07 -4.93
N GLY A 113 -7.51 -3.27 -4.37
CA GLY A 113 -7.87 -3.49 -2.97
C GLY A 113 -6.88 -2.84 -2.01
N SER A 114 -5.59 -3.09 -2.21
CA SER A 114 -4.52 -2.51 -1.38
C SER A 114 -4.46 -0.99 -1.51
N SER A 115 -4.59 -0.46 -2.72
CA SER A 115 -4.62 0.99 -2.94
C SER A 115 -5.73 1.67 -2.14
N ASN A 116 -6.95 1.12 -2.18
CA ASN A 116 -8.06 1.68 -1.45
C ASN A 116 -7.97 1.40 0.07
N ALA A 117 -7.43 0.25 0.50
CA ALA A 117 -7.22 -0.07 1.91
C ALA A 117 -6.23 0.90 2.57
N VAL A 118 -5.13 1.19 1.89
CA VAL A 118 -4.13 2.16 2.36
C VAL A 118 -4.71 3.58 2.38
N ASN A 119 -5.50 3.95 1.38
CA ASN A 119 -6.20 5.25 1.35
C ASN A 119 -7.19 5.40 2.53
N LEU A 120 -7.93 4.34 2.90
CA LEU A 120 -8.81 4.34 4.07
C LEU A 120 -8.05 4.53 5.39
N THR A 121 -6.78 4.18 5.44
CA THR A 121 -5.92 4.32 6.64
C THR A 121 -5.36 5.73 6.79
N ASP A 122 -5.42 6.59 5.76
CA ASP A 122 -4.93 7.99 5.79
C ASP A 122 -5.94 8.94 6.47
N GLY A 123 -6.36 8.60 7.70
CA GLY A 123 -7.38 9.35 8.43
C GLY A 123 -6.86 10.17 9.61
N LEU A 124 -5.65 9.91 10.10
CA LEU A 124 -5.01 10.60 11.24
C LEU A 124 -3.59 11.02 10.92
N ASP A 125 -3.12 12.08 11.59
CA ASP A 125 -1.77 12.63 11.41
C ASP A 125 -0.67 11.58 11.67
N GLY A 126 0.10 11.24 10.64
CA GLY A 126 1.20 10.28 10.71
C GLY A 126 0.78 8.80 10.72
N LEU A 127 -0.50 8.47 10.79
CA LEU A 127 -0.95 7.08 10.86
C LEU A 127 -0.48 6.28 9.65
N LEU A 128 -0.81 6.74 8.45
CA LEU A 128 -0.43 6.05 7.22
C LEU A 128 1.08 6.07 7.00
N ALA A 129 1.72 7.23 7.19
CA ALA A 129 3.16 7.37 6.93
C ALA A 129 3.99 6.38 7.77
N GLY A 130 3.65 6.22 9.05
CA GLY A 130 4.35 5.28 9.93
C GLY A 130 4.01 3.82 9.64
N THR A 131 2.74 3.46 9.47
CA THR A 131 2.35 2.08 9.16
C THR A 131 2.88 1.62 7.81
N ALA A 132 2.89 2.48 6.79
CA ALA A 132 3.47 2.18 5.49
C ALA A 132 5.01 2.04 5.57
N ALA A 133 5.70 2.90 6.32
CA ALA A 133 7.15 2.78 6.53
C ALA A 133 7.52 1.44 7.16
N ILE A 134 6.75 0.97 8.15
CA ILE A 134 6.93 -0.34 8.79
C ILE A 134 6.73 -1.47 7.77
N ALA A 135 5.67 -1.42 6.98
CA ALA A 135 5.37 -2.46 5.99
C ALA A 135 6.41 -2.52 4.86
N PHE A 136 6.82 -1.37 4.30
CA PHE A 136 7.91 -1.33 3.31
C PHE A 136 9.25 -1.79 3.92
N GLY A 137 9.53 -1.46 5.18
CA GLY A 137 10.69 -1.95 5.91
C GLY A 137 10.72 -3.47 6.01
N ALA A 138 9.59 -4.09 6.32
CA ALA A 138 9.47 -5.55 6.35
C ALA A 138 9.73 -6.17 4.97
N PHE A 139 9.14 -5.63 3.91
CA PHE A 139 9.39 -6.10 2.54
C PHE A 139 10.83 -5.85 2.09
N ALA A 140 11.50 -4.78 2.55
CA ALA A 140 12.92 -4.58 2.27
C ALA A 140 13.78 -5.70 2.88
N ILE A 141 13.50 -6.08 4.14
CA ILE A 141 14.20 -7.19 4.82
C ILE A 141 13.96 -8.50 4.10
N LEU A 142 12.71 -8.81 3.76
CA LEU A 142 12.33 -10.05 3.07
C LEU A 142 12.90 -10.12 1.67
N SER A 143 12.85 -9.03 0.92
CA SER A 143 13.45 -8.96 -0.42
C SER A 143 14.95 -9.19 -0.40
N TRP A 144 15.65 -8.66 0.62
CA TRP A 144 17.08 -8.89 0.79
C TRP A 144 17.39 -10.34 1.19
N TYR A 145 16.61 -10.88 2.15
CA TYR A 145 16.88 -12.19 2.75
C TYR A 145 16.43 -13.35 1.87
N SER A 146 15.15 -13.38 1.47
CA SER A 146 14.56 -14.56 0.81
C SER A 146 14.76 -14.55 -0.71
N SER A 147 14.64 -13.40 -1.35
CA SER A 147 14.71 -13.32 -2.82
C SER A 147 16.04 -12.79 -3.34
N SER A 148 16.89 -12.24 -2.48
CA SER A 148 18.14 -11.55 -2.85
C SER A 148 17.93 -10.51 -3.97
N ASN A 149 16.71 -9.93 -4.05
CA ASN A 149 16.35 -8.95 -5.07
C ASN A 149 16.74 -7.55 -4.62
N LEU A 150 17.96 -7.16 -4.95
CA LEU A 150 18.52 -5.86 -4.56
C LEU A 150 17.68 -4.68 -5.07
N VAL A 151 17.06 -4.79 -6.23
CA VAL A 151 16.28 -3.70 -6.83
C VAL A 151 15.03 -3.39 -6.01
N ILE A 152 14.26 -4.42 -5.68
CA ILE A 152 13.06 -4.28 -4.86
C ILE A 152 13.44 -3.85 -3.44
N THR A 153 14.53 -4.41 -2.89
CA THR A 153 15.06 -4.00 -1.58
C THR A 153 15.34 -2.49 -1.54
N LEU A 154 16.09 -1.98 -2.51
CA LEU A 154 16.47 -0.57 -2.56
C LEU A 154 15.27 0.33 -2.85
N PHE A 155 14.30 -0.13 -3.65
CA PHE A 155 13.04 0.58 -3.86
C PHE A 155 12.23 0.70 -2.55
N CYS A 156 12.10 -0.39 -1.79
CA CYS A 156 11.43 -0.37 -0.49
C CYS A 156 12.15 0.55 0.50
N LEU A 157 13.49 0.53 0.54
CA LEU A 157 14.27 1.44 1.39
C LEU A 157 14.10 2.92 0.96
N ALA A 158 13.98 3.19 -0.34
CA ALA A 158 13.66 4.53 -0.84
C ALA A 158 12.28 4.99 -0.36
N ALA A 159 11.29 4.08 -0.38
CA ALA A 159 9.95 4.35 0.16
C ALA A 159 9.99 4.62 1.67
N VAL A 160 10.71 3.81 2.44
CA VAL A 160 10.92 4.03 3.90
C VAL A 160 11.54 5.40 4.14
N GLY A 161 12.62 5.74 3.44
CA GLY A 161 13.30 7.03 3.59
C GLY A 161 12.40 8.22 3.27
N ALA A 162 11.63 8.13 2.18
CA ALA A 162 10.65 9.16 1.79
C ALA A 162 9.53 9.32 2.83
N LEU A 163 9.01 8.22 3.37
CA LEU A 163 7.96 8.21 4.39
C LEU A 163 8.45 8.74 5.72
N LEU A 164 9.65 8.36 6.18
CA LEU A 164 10.24 8.90 7.40
C LEU A 164 10.53 10.40 7.28
N GLY A 165 11.05 10.85 6.13
CA GLY A 165 11.22 12.26 5.85
C GLY A 165 9.90 13.04 5.83
N PHE A 166 8.86 12.47 5.25
CA PHE A 166 7.52 13.05 5.24
C PHE A 166 6.92 13.10 6.66
N LEU A 167 7.13 12.05 7.47
CA LEU A 167 6.61 11.95 8.83
C LEU A 167 7.07 13.09 9.75
N VAL A 168 8.26 13.68 9.50
CA VAL A 168 8.74 14.86 10.24
C VAL A 168 7.76 16.04 10.16
N PHE A 169 7.01 16.13 9.06
CA PHE A 169 6.02 17.19 8.83
C PHE A 169 4.58 16.72 8.98
N ASN A 170 4.34 15.40 8.94
CA ASN A 170 3.01 14.81 9.02
C ASN A 170 2.67 14.23 10.40
N ALA A 171 3.65 14.07 11.30
CA ALA A 171 3.36 13.69 12.70
C ALA A 171 2.53 14.77 13.39
N HIS A 172 1.62 14.33 14.25
CA HIS A 172 0.67 15.22 14.95
C HIS A 172 1.37 16.30 15.81
N PRO A 173 1.02 17.59 15.73
CA PRO A 173 0.06 18.19 14.79
C PRO A 173 0.67 18.34 13.38
N ALA A 174 0.01 17.77 12.38
CA ALA A 174 0.52 17.75 11.02
C ALA A 174 0.58 19.14 10.38
N LYS A 175 1.69 19.41 9.68
CA LYS A 175 1.88 20.61 8.86
C LYS A 175 1.58 20.34 7.39
N VAL A 176 1.65 19.07 6.97
CA VAL A 176 1.45 18.62 5.58
C VAL A 176 0.64 17.34 5.59
N PHE A 177 -0.38 17.24 4.76
CA PHE A 177 -1.21 16.05 4.58
C PHE A 177 -0.82 15.30 3.32
N MET A 178 -0.92 13.97 3.35
CA MET A 178 -0.54 13.10 2.24
C MET A 178 -1.51 13.24 1.08
N GLY A 179 -2.79 13.07 1.34
CA GLY A 179 -3.88 13.09 0.37
C GLY A 179 -3.95 11.83 -0.48
N ASP A 180 -4.97 11.78 -1.35
CA ASP A 180 -5.21 10.65 -2.26
C ASP A 180 -4.02 10.41 -3.19
N THR A 181 -3.26 11.47 -3.52
CA THR A 181 -2.01 11.39 -4.30
C THR A 181 -1.02 10.39 -3.71
N GLY A 182 -0.73 10.48 -2.42
CA GLY A 182 0.25 9.61 -1.77
C GLY A 182 -0.34 8.27 -1.37
N SER A 183 -1.51 8.28 -0.76
CA SER A 183 -2.09 7.07 -0.18
C SER A 183 -2.48 6.02 -1.24
N LEU A 184 -3.07 6.43 -2.38
CA LEU A 184 -3.36 5.51 -3.49
C LEU A 184 -2.09 4.93 -4.10
N ALA A 185 -1.06 5.77 -4.30
CA ALA A 185 0.22 5.35 -4.84
C ALA A 185 0.91 4.32 -3.95
N LEU A 186 1.03 4.61 -2.65
CA LEU A 186 1.67 3.72 -1.68
C LEU A 186 0.97 2.37 -1.58
N GLY A 187 -0.38 2.36 -1.56
CA GLY A 187 -1.15 1.13 -1.48
C GLY A 187 -1.01 0.26 -2.74
N GLY A 188 -0.99 0.87 -3.92
CA GLY A 188 -0.71 0.14 -5.16
C GLY A 188 0.70 -0.42 -5.20
N VAL A 189 1.69 0.38 -4.79
CA VAL A 189 3.10 -0.04 -4.82
C VAL A 189 3.40 -1.15 -3.82
N ILE A 190 2.84 -1.11 -2.61
CA ILE A 190 3.07 -2.20 -1.63
C ILE A 190 2.52 -3.54 -2.13
N ALA A 191 1.36 -3.52 -2.82
CA ALA A 191 0.84 -4.71 -3.49
C ALA A 191 1.74 -5.15 -4.65
N SER A 192 2.28 -4.20 -5.44
CA SER A 192 3.22 -4.51 -6.53
C SER A 192 4.49 -5.17 -6.00
N VAL A 193 5.05 -4.68 -4.89
CA VAL A 193 6.20 -5.29 -4.20
C VAL A 193 5.89 -6.72 -3.79
N ALA A 194 4.75 -6.95 -3.15
CA ALA A 194 4.34 -8.28 -2.72
C ALA A 194 4.16 -9.25 -3.90
N ILE A 195 3.57 -8.80 -5.01
CA ILE A 195 3.40 -9.59 -6.24
C ILE A 195 4.77 -9.94 -6.83
N LEU A 196 5.66 -8.97 -7.00
CA LEU A 196 6.98 -9.17 -7.59
C LEU A 196 7.87 -10.10 -6.76
N LEU A 197 7.70 -10.12 -5.44
CA LEU A 197 8.39 -11.02 -4.52
C LEU A 197 7.71 -12.39 -4.39
N LYS A 198 6.53 -12.61 -4.98
CA LYS A 198 5.70 -13.82 -4.77
C LYS A 198 5.26 -14.00 -3.32
N MET A 199 5.03 -12.88 -2.62
CA MET A 199 4.64 -12.80 -1.22
C MET A 199 3.22 -12.21 -1.07
N GLU A 200 2.33 -12.56 -2.00
CA GLU A 200 0.99 -11.95 -2.10
C GLU A 200 0.14 -12.17 -0.84
N ILE A 201 0.14 -13.41 -0.33
CA ILE A 201 -0.61 -13.72 0.90
C ILE A 201 0.06 -13.10 2.12
N LEU A 202 1.38 -13.01 2.11
CA LEU A 202 2.14 -12.41 3.21
C LEU A 202 1.82 -10.92 3.40
N LEU A 203 1.43 -10.23 2.31
CA LEU A 203 0.94 -8.84 2.40
C LEU A 203 -0.27 -8.69 3.33
N VAL A 204 -1.15 -9.70 3.41
CA VAL A 204 -2.32 -9.66 4.31
C VAL A 204 -1.86 -9.62 5.78
N ILE A 205 -0.74 -10.25 6.10
CA ILE A 205 -0.15 -10.28 7.44
C ILE A 205 0.63 -8.99 7.68
N ILE A 206 1.62 -8.66 6.84
CA ILE A 206 2.47 -7.46 6.98
C ILE A 206 1.63 -6.18 6.93
N GLY A 207 0.65 -6.14 6.02
CA GLY A 207 -0.33 -5.05 5.88
C GLY A 207 -1.54 -5.18 6.80
N GLY A 208 -1.44 -5.93 7.89
CA GLY A 208 -2.58 -6.26 8.77
C GLY A 208 -3.36 -5.04 9.27
N ILE A 209 -2.71 -3.91 9.49
CA ILE A 209 -3.40 -2.65 9.83
C ILE A 209 -4.33 -2.22 8.69
N PHE A 210 -3.88 -2.21 7.45
CA PHE A 210 -4.69 -1.82 6.28
C PHE A 210 -5.88 -2.78 6.09
N VAL A 211 -5.65 -4.07 6.36
CA VAL A 211 -6.69 -5.11 6.32
C VAL A 211 -7.74 -4.85 7.40
N ILE A 212 -7.34 -4.62 8.65
CA ILE A 212 -8.25 -4.39 9.78
C ILE A 212 -9.07 -3.11 9.55
N GLU A 213 -8.45 -2.03 9.10
CA GLU A 213 -9.14 -0.78 8.76
C GLU A 213 -10.21 -1.01 7.68
N THR A 214 -9.84 -1.68 6.60
CA THR A 214 -10.78 -1.98 5.50
C THR A 214 -11.90 -2.91 5.95
N LEU A 215 -11.59 -3.98 6.69
CA LEU A 215 -12.60 -4.90 7.21
C LEU A 215 -13.56 -4.20 8.16
N SER A 216 -13.08 -3.26 8.98
CA SER A 216 -13.96 -2.47 9.86
C SER A 216 -15.02 -1.69 9.07
N VAL A 217 -14.64 -1.12 7.93
CA VAL A 217 -15.57 -0.41 7.03
C VAL A 217 -16.56 -1.39 6.38
N ILE A 218 -16.07 -2.51 5.86
CA ILE A 218 -16.92 -3.53 5.21
C ILE A 218 -17.96 -4.07 6.21
N ILE A 219 -17.52 -4.46 7.40
CA ILE A 219 -18.39 -4.98 8.46
C ILE A 219 -19.44 -3.93 8.86
N GLN A 220 -19.02 -2.68 9.06
CA GLN A 220 -19.91 -1.58 9.40
C GLN A 220 -20.99 -1.35 8.34
N VAL A 221 -20.58 -1.30 7.06
CA VAL A 221 -21.50 -1.06 5.93
C VAL A 221 -22.49 -2.23 5.77
N ILE A 222 -22.00 -3.47 5.86
CA ILE A 222 -22.87 -4.65 5.77
C ILE A 222 -23.88 -4.65 6.92
N SER A 223 -23.41 -4.50 8.17
CA SER A 223 -24.29 -4.50 9.34
C SER A 223 -25.33 -3.40 9.25
N PHE A 224 -24.93 -2.17 8.90
CA PHE A 224 -25.87 -1.06 8.80
C PHE A 224 -26.92 -1.25 7.69
N LYS A 225 -26.51 -1.78 6.53
CA LYS A 225 -27.44 -2.05 5.43
C LYS A 225 -28.41 -3.22 5.71
N THR A 226 -27.97 -4.22 6.47
CA THR A 226 -28.78 -5.43 6.73
C THR A 226 -29.64 -5.31 7.99
N THR A 227 -29.11 -4.67 9.04
CA THR A 227 -29.76 -4.66 10.37
C THR A 227 -30.14 -3.25 10.87
N GLY A 228 -29.68 -2.18 10.20
CA GLY A 228 -29.82 -0.80 10.65
C GLY A 228 -28.96 -0.45 11.87
N LYS A 229 -28.12 -1.40 12.36
CA LYS A 229 -27.28 -1.21 13.56
C LYS A 229 -25.81 -1.02 13.20
N ARG A 230 -25.13 -0.16 13.96
CA ARG A 230 -23.69 0.05 13.87
C ARG A 230 -22.97 -1.00 14.75
N VAL A 231 -21.89 -1.60 14.23
CA VAL A 231 -20.96 -2.46 14.99
C VAL A 231 -19.95 -1.60 15.73
N PHE A 232 -19.35 -0.65 15.00
CA PHE A 232 -18.40 0.31 15.55
C PHE A 232 -19.07 1.67 15.74
N LEU A 233 -18.56 2.51 16.65
CA LEU A 233 -19.01 3.89 16.81
C LEU A 233 -18.86 4.66 15.49
N MET A 234 -17.71 4.45 14.83
CA MET A 234 -17.40 4.95 13.49
C MET A 234 -16.44 3.99 12.81
N SER A 235 -16.38 3.97 11.50
CA SER A 235 -15.37 3.27 10.70
C SER A 235 -14.74 4.23 9.70
N PRO A 236 -13.46 4.09 9.35
CA PRO A 236 -12.52 3.04 9.76
C PRO A 236 -12.23 3.00 11.27
N LEU A 237 -11.49 1.96 11.73
CA LEU A 237 -11.35 1.61 13.14
C LEU A 237 -10.63 2.68 13.98
N HIS A 238 -9.69 3.43 13.42
CA HIS A 238 -9.02 4.53 14.11
C HIS A 238 -10.03 5.57 14.64
N HIS A 239 -11.05 5.92 13.88
CA HIS A 239 -12.11 6.83 14.33
C HIS A 239 -12.98 6.25 15.47
N HIS A 240 -13.12 4.92 15.54
CA HIS A 240 -13.80 4.29 16.66
C HIS A 240 -13.07 4.54 17.99
N TYR A 241 -11.74 4.49 17.99
CA TYR A 241 -10.93 4.75 19.19
C TYR A 241 -10.88 6.23 19.54
N GLU A 242 -10.88 7.15 18.58
CA GLU A 242 -11.02 8.58 18.84
C GLU A 242 -12.35 8.87 19.54
N LEU A 243 -13.47 8.32 19.03
CA LEU A 243 -14.79 8.47 19.65
C LEU A 243 -14.90 7.80 21.03
N LYS A 244 -14.01 6.87 21.36
CA LYS A 244 -13.83 6.32 22.70
C LYS A 244 -13.00 7.20 23.64
N GLY A 245 -12.54 8.34 23.16
CA GLY A 245 -11.77 9.31 23.96
C GLY A 245 -10.25 9.06 23.98
N TRP A 246 -9.72 8.24 23.06
CA TRP A 246 -8.25 8.15 22.90
C TRP A 246 -7.74 9.40 22.23
N SER A 247 -6.57 9.89 22.67
CA SER A 247 -5.88 10.96 21.96
C SER A 247 -5.34 10.43 20.62
N GLU A 248 -5.24 11.30 19.63
CA GLU A 248 -4.72 10.94 18.30
C GLU A 248 -3.34 10.27 18.38
N TRP A 249 -2.42 10.82 19.17
CA TRP A 249 -1.11 10.19 19.45
C TRP A 249 -1.24 8.76 19.98
N LYS A 250 -2.17 8.51 20.88
CA LYS A 250 -2.38 7.16 21.43
C LYS A 250 -2.89 6.20 20.37
N VAL A 251 -3.81 6.64 19.51
CA VAL A 251 -4.31 5.81 18.40
C VAL A 251 -3.16 5.50 17.45
N VAL A 252 -2.47 6.51 16.95
CA VAL A 252 -1.40 6.38 15.95
C VAL A 252 -0.27 5.49 16.46
N THR A 253 0.26 5.74 17.65
CA THR A 253 1.35 4.92 18.21
C THR A 253 0.94 3.48 18.49
N THR A 254 -0.32 3.25 18.89
CA THR A 254 -0.85 1.88 19.08
C THR A 254 -0.91 1.16 17.73
N PHE A 255 -1.39 1.81 16.67
CA PHE A 255 -1.47 1.22 15.35
C PHE A 255 -0.08 0.96 14.75
N TRP A 256 0.90 1.85 14.98
CA TRP A 256 2.30 1.58 14.61
C TRP A 256 2.86 0.35 15.34
N ALA A 257 2.62 0.25 16.65
CA ALA A 257 3.09 -0.90 17.45
C ALA A 257 2.46 -2.21 16.95
N VAL A 258 1.14 -2.21 16.70
CA VAL A 258 0.44 -3.39 16.15
C VAL A 258 0.93 -3.70 14.74
N GLY A 259 1.13 -2.68 13.87
CA GLY A 259 1.71 -2.85 12.54
C GLY A 259 3.12 -3.44 12.58
N PHE A 260 3.93 -3.01 13.55
CA PHE A 260 5.27 -3.56 13.76
C PHE A 260 5.23 -5.04 14.19
N LEU A 261 4.29 -5.42 15.05
CA LEU A 261 4.08 -6.83 15.42
C LEU A 261 3.66 -7.68 14.21
N PHE A 262 2.77 -7.17 13.37
CA PHE A 262 2.40 -7.84 12.11
C PHE A 262 3.60 -7.97 11.15
N ALA A 263 4.43 -6.95 11.05
CA ALA A 263 5.65 -6.99 10.25
C ALA A 263 6.63 -8.06 10.75
N ILE A 264 6.87 -8.12 12.06
CA ILE A 264 7.71 -9.17 12.69
C ILE A 264 7.11 -10.55 12.43
N LEU A 265 5.79 -10.72 12.62
CA LEU A 265 5.12 -11.98 12.36
C LEU A 265 5.28 -12.43 10.90
N GLY A 266 5.10 -11.51 9.95
CA GLY A 266 5.28 -11.81 8.53
C GLY A 266 6.71 -12.21 8.18
N ILE A 267 7.71 -11.50 8.71
CA ILE A 267 9.13 -11.84 8.54
C ILE A 267 9.42 -13.22 9.15
N TYR A 268 8.93 -13.47 10.36
CA TYR A 268 9.13 -14.75 11.06
C TYR A 268 8.57 -15.93 10.27
N ILE A 269 7.34 -15.81 9.75
CA ILE A 269 6.70 -16.86 8.96
C ILE A 269 7.52 -17.17 7.71
N GLU A 270 7.96 -16.15 6.97
CA GLU A 270 8.73 -16.34 5.74
C GLU A 270 10.11 -16.93 6.00
N VAL A 271 10.82 -16.43 7.01
CA VAL A 271 12.18 -16.90 7.36
C VAL A 271 12.19 -18.36 7.83
N ILE A 272 11.12 -18.83 8.51
CA ILE A 272 11.05 -20.24 8.93
C ILE A 272 10.65 -21.17 7.77
N SER A 273 9.95 -20.65 6.76
CA SER A 273 9.50 -21.42 5.60
C SER A 273 10.53 -21.49 4.46
N SER A 274 11.51 -20.60 4.46
CA SER A 274 12.62 -20.58 3.50
C SER A 274 13.80 -21.43 3.97
#